data_c1793e89c67677784985d0f0ddda6006
#
_entry.id   c1793e89c67677784985d0f0ddda6006
#
_cell.length_a   1.000
_cell.length_b   1.000
_cell.length_c   1.000
_cell.angle_alpha   90.00
_cell.angle_beta   90.00
_cell.angle_gamma   90.00
#
_symmetry.space_group_name_H-M   'P 1'
#
loop_
_entity.id
_entity.type
_entity.pdbx_description
1 polymer ?
#
loop_
_entity_poly.entity_id
_entity_poly.type
_entity_poly.pdbx_seq_one_letter_code
_entity_poly.pdbx_strand_id
1 'polypeptide(L)'
;MILLTRNRDDFSEQTKTLLSNHVGARCSNPDCQRPTFGSNSDPNKATNIGVAAHICAAAPGGPRYDATMTSEERKSPQNGIWLCQSCSKLIDSDTTRYSKETLVAWKMIAEKSSAMELEHPFAVAVNNGAGSSLEAECNRWFEQKDTHSPVYFGYMDIDRFCKLAEGCVLLVAGYTGVGIDMFAQNVVRHNIKRDVRTIYFNLKESSNTILNSMIAAEGLVKTTDIRMASLTDEDWKRIAIAANSFEQGQLIFEPYNSETSKASYFISAIANGNADIIILDDLDGLDIGDTSSLNSFLYKLRGAANQSGTIVVLLVDLEENPKRMDKRPMLTDPKINKLTKFCDVVQFLYHDTYDDYLESSDTKILEAIIAKNYSNGKVGTVELAQLLSYSAIANFERREETKKDPFEKYPGLIAGAKTLIDCLEKL
;
A
#
# COMPACT_ATOMS: atom_id res chain seq x y z
N MET A 1 17.80 -64.49 12.83
CA MET A 1 17.93 -63.03 12.66
C MET A 1 16.53 -62.45 12.67
N ILE A 2 16.05 -62.03 13.85
CA ILE A 2 14.69 -61.52 14.00
C ILE A 2 14.71 -60.07 13.49
N LEU A 3 14.05 -59.84 12.39
CA LEU A 3 13.76 -58.48 11.90
C LEU A 3 12.83 -57.81 12.92
N LEU A 4 13.41 -56.99 13.81
CA LEU A 4 12.65 -56.05 14.62
C LEU A 4 12.04 -55.00 13.64
N THR A 5 10.81 -55.25 13.21
CA THR A 5 9.96 -54.21 12.60
C THR A 5 9.85 -53.11 13.63
N ARG A 6 10.57 -52.01 13.45
CA ARG A 6 10.38 -50.78 14.25
C ARG A 6 8.91 -50.37 14.07
N ASN A 7 8.10 -50.62 15.10
CA ASN A 7 6.69 -50.22 15.13
C ASN A 7 6.68 -48.69 15.27
N ARG A 8 6.56 -48.01 14.13
CA ARG A 8 6.47 -46.56 14.05
C ARG A 8 5.00 -46.14 13.99
N ASP A 9 4.55 -45.26 14.84
CA ASP A 9 3.18 -44.77 14.92
C ASP A 9 2.92 -43.68 13.85
N ASP A 10 2.97 -44.07 12.56
CA ASP A 10 2.74 -43.16 11.43
C ASP A 10 1.25 -42.79 11.30
N PHE A 11 0.99 -41.59 10.79
CA PHE A 11 -0.38 -41.16 10.48
C PHE A 11 -0.98 -41.94 9.32
N SER A 12 -2.30 -42.25 9.41
CA SER A 12 -3.09 -42.77 8.29
C SER A 12 -3.24 -41.70 7.20
N GLU A 13 -3.53 -42.13 5.96
CA GLU A 13 -3.82 -41.18 4.86
C GLU A 13 -5.02 -40.28 5.18
N GLN A 14 -6.01 -40.80 5.89
CA GLN A 14 -7.15 -40.01 6.37
C GLN A 14 -6.71 -38.91 7.34
N THR A 15 -5.84 -39.23 8.29
CA THR A 15 -5.26 -38.25 9.23
C THR A 15 -4.45 -37.18 8.50
N LYS A 16 -3.64 -37.56 7.52
CA LYS A 16 -2.85 -36.60 6.72
C LYS A 16 -3.74 -35.67 5.92
N THR A 17 -4.78 -36.18 5.29
CA THR A 17 -5.77 -35.38 4.55
C THR A 17 -6.51 -34.43 5.49
N LEU A 18 -6.91 -34.88 6.66
CA LEU A 18 -7.60 -34.07 7.67
C LEU A 18 -6.71 -32.91 8.12
N LEU A 19 -5.43 -33.18 8.44
CA LEU A 19 -4.47 -32.14 8.86
C LEU A 19 -4.24 -31.08 7.77
N SER A 20 -4.17 -31.51 6.51
CA SER A 20 -4.08 -30.59 5.38
C SER A 20 -5.31 -29.72 5.22
N ASN A 21 -6.51 -30.33 5.33
CA ASN A 21 -7.78 -29.61 5.14
C ASN A 21 -8.04 -28.62 6.25
N HIS A 22 -7.67 -28.94 7.51
CA HIS A 22 -7.84 -28.03 8.65
C HIS A 22 -7.13 -26.69 8.49
N VAL A 23 -6.09 -26.62 7.66
CA VAL A 23 -5.29 -25.41 7.44
C VAL A 23 -5.36 -24.91 5.98
N GLY A 24 -6.43 -25.30 5.25
CA GLY A 24 -6.61 -24.89 3.85
C GLY A 24 -5.42 -25.24 2.95
N ALA A 25 -4.76 -26.40 3.20
CA ALA A 25 -3.57 -26.86 2.49
C ALA A 25 -2.37 -25.86 2.55
N ARG A 26 -2.27 -25.06 3.63
CA ARG A 26 -1.15 -24.13 3.87
C ARG A 26 -0.22 -24.65 4.96
N CYS A 27 1.03 -24.18 4.93
CA CYS A 27 1.99 -24.48 6.00
C CYS A 27 1.59 -23.81 7.31
N SER A 28 1.50 -24.57 8.42
CA SER A 28 1.11 -24.03 9.74
C SER A 28 2.19 -23.19 10.43
N ASN A 29 3.42 -23.12 9.89
CA ASN A 29 4.43 -22.18 10.40
C ASN A 29 3.96 -20.75 10.11
N PRO A 30 3.72 -19.88 11.12
CA PRO A 30 3.22 -18.53 10.96
C PRO A 30 4.11 -17.65 10.08
N ASP A 31 5.44 -17.89 10.08
CA ASP A 31 6.40 -17.15 9.25
C ASP A 31 6.48 -17.67 7.80
N CYS A 32 5.78 -18.77 7.48
CA CYS A 32 5.84 -19.40 6.16
C CYS A 32 4.52 -19.31 5.41
N GLN A 33 3.45 -19.87 5.95
CA GLN A 33 2.06 -19.90 5.45
C GLN A 33 1.87 -20.21 3.95
N ARG A 34 2.93 -20.71 3.25
CA ARG A 34 2.87 -20.99 1.83
C ARG A 34 1.84 -22.07 1.50
N PRO A 35 1.17 -21.99 0.34
CA PRO A 35 0.38 -23.10 -0.18
C PRO A 35 1.26 -24.35 -0.34
N THR A 36 0.72 -25.51 0.03
CA THR A 36 1.44 -26.79 -0.08
C THR A 36 0.93 -27.67 -1.22
N PHE A 37 -0.20 -27.30 -1.82
CA PHE A 37 -0.74 -27.90 -3.03
C PHE A 37 -0.78 -26.88 -4.16
N GLY A 38 -0.56 -27.34 -5.39
CA GLY A 38 -0.62 -26.53 -6.59
C GLY A 38 -0.86 -27.38 -7.83
N SER A 39 -1.07 -26.69 -8.96
CA SER A 39 -1.19 -27.36 -10.26
C SER A 39 0.10 -28.10 -10.64
N ASN A 40 -0.04 -29.15 -11.45
CA ASN A 40 1.07 -29.89 -12.02
C ASN A 40 1.05 -29.72 -13.54
N SER A 41 2.19 -29.87 -14.20
CA SER A 41 2.26 -29.88 -15.67
C SER A 41 1.48 -31.08 -16.31
N ASP A 42 1.31 -32.16 -15.57
CA ASP A 42 0.37 -33.24 -15.93
C ASP A 42 -1.04 -32.86 -15.39
N PRO A 43 -2.05 -32.66 -16.25
CA PRO A 43 -3.38 -32.24 -15.86
C PRO A 43 -4.12 -33.25 -14.95
N ASN A 44 -3.64 -34.50 -14.89
CA ASN A 44 -4.21 -35.53 -14.00
C ASN A 44 -3.54 -35.61 -12.63
N LYS A 45 -2.59 -34.71 -12.34
CA LYS A 45 -1.82 -34.69 -11.09
C LYS A 45 -1.87 -33.31 -10.40
N ALA A 46 -1.67 -33.31 -9.10
CA ALA A 46 -1.39 -32.12 -8.31
C ALA A 46 0.02 -32.21 -7.72
N THR A 47 0.71 -31.07 -7.65
CA THR A 47 1.99 -30.96 -6.94
C THR A 47 1.70 -30.79 -5.45
N ASN A 48 2.27 -31.66 -4.61
CA ASN A 48 2.15 -31.60 -3.16
C ASN A 48 3.54 -31.51 -2.53
N ILE A 49 3.79 -30.44 -1.78
CA ILE A 49 4.99 -30.19 -0.98
C ILE A 49 4.70 -30.17 0.52
N GLY A 50 3.48 -30.55 0.91
CA GLY A 50 3.04 -30.60 2.31
C GLY A 50 3.40 -31.93 2.98
N VAL A 51 3.61 -31.87 4.28
CA VAL A 51 3.97 -32.99 5.14
C VAL A 51 3.15 -32.92 6.42
N ALA A 52 2.53 -34.06 6.80
CA ALA A 52 1.96 -34.24 8.12
C ALA A 52 3.11 -34.58 9.10
N ALA A 53 3.58 -33.60 9.85
CA ALA A 53 4.66 -33.79 10.81
C ALA A 53 4.11 -34.11 12.19
N HIS A 54 4.82 -34.98 12.95
CA HIS A 54 4.49 -35.27 14.35
C HIS A 54 4.96 -34.14 15.28
N ILE A 55 4.12 -33.69 16.18
CA ILE A 55 4.49 -32.77 17.25
C ILE A 55 5.38 -33.51 18.25
N CYS A 56 4.91 -34.63 18.80
CA CYS A 56 5.72 -35.57 19.56
C CYS A 56 6.01 -36.80 18.69
N ALA A 57 7.26 -37.21 18.58
CA ALA A 57 7.71 -38.21 17.62
C ALA A 57 6.93 -39.52 17.66
N ALA A 58 6.79 -40.15 16.49
CA ALA A 58 6.12 -41.44 16.27
C ALA A 58 6.84 -42.66 16.87
N ALA A 59 8.10 -42.51 17.27
CA ALA A 59 8.91 -43.60 17.83
C ALA A 59 9.96 -43.10 18.83
N PRO A 60 10.41 -43.95 19.76
CA PRO A 60 11.46 -43.63 20.68
C PRO A 60 12.74 -43.14 19.99
N GLY A 61 13.39 -42.12 20.55
CA GLY A 61 14.60 -41.50 20.00
C GLY A 61 14.33 -40.45 18.90
N GLY A 62 13.08 -40.21 18.53
CA GLY A 62 12.70 -39.12 17.64
C GLY A 62 12.55 -37.79 18.35
N PRO A 63 12.44 -36.67 17.58
CA PRO A 63 12.27 -35.33 18.13
C PRO A 63 11.05 -35.21 19.06
N ARG A 64 11.22 -34.59 20.23
CA ARG A 64 10.13 -34.36 21.20
C ARG A 64 9.33 -35.63 21.58
N TYR A 65 9.97 -36.80 21.60
CA TYR A 65 9.32 -38.05 21.96
C TYR A 65 8.78 -38.02 23.39
N ASP A 66 7.51 -38.39 23.55
CA ASP A 66 6.85 -38.47 24.87
C ASP A 66 6.48 -39.94 25.16
N ALA A 67 7.17 -40.54 26.14
CA ALA A 67 6.96 -41.94 26.53
C ALA A 67 5.60 -42.17 27.23
N THR A 68 4.97 -41.15 27.73
CA THR A 68 3.65 -41.23 28.40
C THR A 68 2.49 -41.34 27.42
N MET A 69 2.68 -40.98 26.17
CA MET A 69 1.65 -41.08 25.13
C MET A 69 1.45 -42.53 24.70
N THR A 70 0.19 -42.89 24.49
CA THR A 70 -0.21 -44.19 23.89
C THR A 70 0.04 -44.18 22.37
N SER A 71 0.05 -45.37 21.73
CA SER A 71 0.16 -45.48 20.28
C SER A 71 -0.98 -44.77 19.53
N GLU A 72 -2.21 -44.79 20.10
CA GLU A 72 -3.36 -44.13 19.55
C GLU A 72 -3.21 -42.59 19.59
N GLU A 73 -2.77 -42.05 20.73
CA GLU A 73 -2.50 -40.61 20.85
C GLU A 73 -1.39 -40.15 19.89
N ARG A 74 -0.34 -40.94 19.68
CA ARG A 74 0.73 -40.59 18.73
C ARG A 74 0.23 -40.53 17.28
N LYS A 75 -0.73 -41.40 16.88
CA LYS A 75 -1.35 -41.44 15.56
C LYS A 75 -2.50 -40.46 15.39
N SER A 76 -2.92 -39.81 16.44
CA SER A 76 -4.05 -38.92 16.45
C SER A 76 -3.78 -37.59 15.74
N PRO A 77 -4.78 -36.95 15.08
CA PRO A 77 -4.63 -35.63 14.49
C PRO A 77 -4.17 -34.55 15.49
N GLN A 78 -4.44 -34.72 16.78
CA GLN A 78 -4.00 -33.80 17.85
C GLN A 78 -2.48 -33.72 17.95
N ASN A 79 -1.79 -34.85 17.68
CA ASN A 79 -0.32 -34.91 17.65
C ASN A 79 0.30 -34.58 16.28
N GLY A 80 -0.51 -34.16 15.31
CA GLY A 80 -0.08 -33.82 13.95
C GLY A 80 -0.15 -32.32 13.67
N ILE A 81 0.79 -31.84 12.88
CA ILE A 81 0.82 -30.49 12.32
C ILE A 81 1.11 -30.55 10.83
N TRP A 82 0.43 -29.73 10.01
CA TRP A 82 0.65 -29.69 8.57
C TRP A 82 1.69 -28.62 8.21
N LEU A 83 2.78 -29.01 7.58
CA LEU A 83 3.91 -28.12 7.24
C LEU A 83 4.36 -28.35 5.79
N CYS A 84 5.04 -27.37 5.20
CA CYS A 84 5.82 -27.65 3.99
C CYS A 84 7.09 -28.47 4.33
N GLN A 85 7.69 -29.11 3.32
CA GLN A 85 8.89 -29.95 3.51
C GLN A 85 10.03 -29.24 4.21
N SER A 86 10.28 -27.94 3.89
CA SER A 86 11.34 -27.15 4.50
C SER A 86 11.08 -26.90 6.00
N CYS A 87 9.84 -26.50 6.36
CA CYS A 87 9.47 -26.28 7.74
C CYS A 87 9.42 -27.57 8.56
N SER A 88 8.95 -28.68 7.97
CA SER A 88 9.00 -29.99 8.62
C SER A 88 10.41 -30.40 8.99
N LYS A 89 11.37 -30.21 8.08
CA LYS A 89 12.79 -30.46 8.37
C LYS A 89 13.36 -29.53 9.42
N LEU A 90 12.96 -28.25 9.38
CA LEU A 90 13.43 -27.22 10.30
C LEU A 90 13.06 -27.53 11.76
N ILE A 91 11.80 -27.89 12.03
CA ILE A 91 11.33 -28.18 13.40
C ILE A 91 12.00 -29.40 14.03
N ASP A 92 12.44 -30.35 13.21
CA ASP A 92 13.14 -31.55 13.68
C ASP A 92 14.65 -31.32 13.86
N SER A 93 15.19 -30.27 13.23
CA SER A 93 16.63 -29.92 13.33
C SER A 93 16.96 -29.14 14.59
N ASP A 94 15.99 -28.40 15.17
CA ASP A 94 16.19 -27.61 16.40
C ASP A 94 14.99 -27.78 17.35
N THR A 95 15.02 -28.87 18.10
CA THR A 95 13.93 -29.24 19.04
C THR A 95 13.84 -28.32 20.27
N THR A 96 14.89 -27.57 20.59
CA THR A 96 14.90 -26.61 21.70
C THR A 96 14.09 -25.36 21.29
N ARG A 97 14.33 -24.84 20.11
CA ARG A 97 13.60 -23.68 19.56
C ARG A 97 12.16 -24.05 19.21
N TYR A 98 11.95 -25.23 18.63
CA TYR A 98 10.63 -25.71 18.20
C TYR A 98 10.10 -26.76 19.20
N SER A 99 9.76 -26.30 20.39
CA SER A 99 9.21 -27.14 21.46
C SER A 99 7.81 -27.66 21.12
N LYS A 100 7.31 -28.64 21.89
CA LYS A 100 5.94 -29.15 21.76
C LYS A 100 4.91 -28.01 21.85
N GLU A 101 5.08 -27.11 22.80
CA GLU A 101 4.22 -25.96 23.06
C GLU A 101 4.18 -25.01 21.86
N THR A 102 5.34 -24.73 21.27
CA THR A 102 5.47 -23.90 20.06
C THR A 102 4.70 -24.51 18.89
N LEU A 103 4.83 -25.82 18.65
CA LEU A 103 4.15 -26.49 17.55
C LEU A 103 2.64 -26.60 17.76
N VAL A 104 2.20 -26.81 18.99
CA VAL A 104 0.76 -26.77 19.36
C VAL A 104 0.20 -25.37 19.11
N ALA A 105 0.92 -24.31 19.50
CA ALA A 105 0.50 -22.95 19.25
C ALA A 105 0.39 -22.64 17.74
N TRP A 106 1.39 -23.04 16.93
CA TRP A 106 1.34 -22.91 15.46
C TRP A 106 0.14 -23.59 14.84
N LYS A 107 -0.13 -24.85 15.28
CA LYS A 107 -1.29 -25.60 14.83
C LYS A 107 -2.60 -24.86 15.14
N MET A 108 -2.78 -24.42 16.38
CA MET A 108 -3.98 -23.71 16.80
C MET A 108 -4.19 -22.40 16.01
N ILE A 109 -3.14 -21.64 15.79
CA ILE A 109 -3.20 -20.39 15.02
C ILE A 109 -3.63 -20.69 13.58
N ALA A 110 -3.00 -21.67 12.93
CA ALA A 110 -3.28 -22.01 11.55
C ALA A 110 -4.71 -22.56 11.35
N GLU A 111 -5.18 -23.45 12.24
CA GLU A 111 -6.54 -24.00 12.20
C GLU A 111 -7.59 -22.91 12.44
N LYS A 112 -7.36 -22.02 13.41
CA LYS A 112 -8.24 -20.88 13.66
C LYS A 112 -8.30 -19.91 12.47
N SER A 113 -7.15 -19.60 11.88
CA SER A 113 -7.09 -18.75 10.69
C SER A 113 -7.88 -19.34 9.53
N SER A 114 -7.69 -20.63 9.25
CA SER A 114 -8.41 -21.33 8.19
C SER A 114 -9.93 -21.40 8.44
N ALA A 115 -10.36 -21.60 9.69
CA ALA A 115 -11.78 -21.56 10.05
C ALA A 115 -12.38 -20.17 9.83
N MET A 116 -11.67 -19.11 10.25
CA MET A 116 -12.09 -17.71 10.02
C MET A 116 -12.18 -17.37 8.54
N GLU A 117 -11.27 -17.90 7.69
CA GLU A 117 -11.31 -17.71 6.24
C GLU A 117 -12.55 -18.37 5.61
N LEU A 118 -13.05 -19.47 6.16
CA LEU A 118 -14.28 -20.12 5.70
C LEU A 118 -15.54 -19.33 6.09
N GLU A 119 -15.56 -18.79 7.29
CA GLU A 119 -16.69 -17.97 7.77
C GLU A 119 -16.70 -16.58 7.12
N HIS A 120 -15.51 -16.03 6.85
CA HIS A 120 -15.30 -14.72 6.27
C HIS A 120 -14.29 -14.83 5.12
N PRO A 121 -14.71 -15.23 3.90
CA PRO A 121 -13.79 -15.51 2.79
C PRO A 121 -12.91 -14.34 2.35
N PHE A 122 -13.15 -13.15 2.89
CA PHE A 122 -12.37 -11.93 2.71
C PHE A 122 -11.74 -11.39 4.01
N ALA A 123 -11.78 -12.16 5.09
CA ALA A 123 -10.92 -11.89 6.22
C ALA A 123 -9.50 -12.21 5.76
N VAL A 124 -8.82 -11.21 5.20
CA VAL A 124 -7.37 -11.20 5.18
C VAL A 124 -6.95 -11.66 6.56
N ALA A 125 -6.09 -12.68 6.63
CA ALA A 125 -5.51 -13.10 7.89
C ALA A 125 -4.89 -11.84 8.51
N VAL A 126 -5.68 -11.16 9.30
CA VAL A 126 -5.14 -10.18 10.22
C VAL A 126 -4.29 -11.06 11.11
N ASN A 127 -2.99 -11.06 10.89
CA ASN A 127 -2.08 -11.47 11.92
C ASN A 127 -2.57 -10.71 13.15
N ASN A 128 -3.26 -11.41 14.05
CA ASN A 128 -3.51 -10.92 15.38
C ASN A 128 -2.13 -10.83 15.99
N GLY A 129 -1.40 -9.77 15.58
CA GLY A 129 -0.13 -9.44 16.13
C GLY A 129 -0.34 -9.36 17.63
N ALA A 130 0.18 -10.31 18.36
CA ALA A 130 0.74 -10.00 19.65
C ALA A 130 1.48 -8.71 19.39
N GLY A 131 1.02 -7.59 19.99
CA GLY A 131 1.55 -6.27 19.67
C GLY A 131 3.06 -6.37 19.59
N SER A 132 3.65 -5.91 18.48
CA SER A 132 5.07 -5.98 18.28
C SER A 132 5.72 -5.37 19.52
N SER A 133 6.61 -6.09 20.19
CA SER A 133 7.33 -5.49 21.31
C SER A 133 8.09 -4.29 20.76
N LEU A 134 8.25 -3.23 21.55
CA LEU A 134 9.05 -2.06 21.16
C LEU A 134 10.41 -2.48 20.59
N GLU A 135 10.98 -3.54 21.13
CA GLU A 135 12.24 -4.12 20.67
C GLU A 135 12.15 -4.71 19.26
N ALA A 136 11.07 -5.46 18.95
CA ALA A 136 10.85 -6.00 17.63
C ALA A 136 10.64 -4.89 16.59
N GLU A 137 9.95 -3.80 16.97
CA GLU A 137 9.75 -2.64 16.12
C GLU A 137 11.06 -1.88 15.89
N CYS A 138 11.87 -1.68 16.92
CA CYS A 138 13.20 -1.08 16.78
C CYS A 138 14.12 -1.92 15.88
N ASN A 139 14.12 -3.24 16.03
CA ASN A 139 14.92 -4.14 15.19
C ASN A 139 14.45 -4.07 13.72
N ARG A 140 13.15 -4.02 13.48
CA ARG A 140 12.59 -3.80 12.13
C ARG A 140 13.09 -2.49 11.53
N TRP A 141 13.11 -1.38 12.28
CA TRP A 141 13.65 -0.10 11.79
C TRP A 141 15.13 -0.17 11.44
N PHE A 142 15.92 -0.91 12.22
CA PHE A 142 17.34 -1.11 11.92
C PHE A 142 17.57 -1.96 10.68
N GLU A 143 16.76 -3.01 10.48
CA GLU A 143 16.85 -3.89 9.31
C GLU A 143 16.34 -3.21 8.02
N GLN A 144 15.33 -2.36 8.13
CA GLN A 144 14.72 -1.65 6.99
C GLN A 144 15.49 -0.40 6.56
N LYS A 145 16.47 0.06 7.34
CA LYS A 145 17.18 1.33 7.09
C LYS A 145 17.78 1.48 5.70
N ASP A 146 18.08 0.38 5.01
CA ASP A 146 18.77 0.38 3.72
C ASP A 146 17.98 -0.33 2.58
N THR A 147 16.75 -0.78 2.81
CA THR A 147 16.04 -1.70 1.88
C THR A 147 14.86 -1.10 1.12
N HIS A 148 14.33 0.04 1.50
CA HIS A 148 13.17 0.62 0.83
C HIS A 148 13.48 1.97 0.19
N SER A 149 13.19 2.09 -1.10
CA SER A 149 13.14 3.39 -1.77
C SER A 149 11.94 4.18 -1.22
N PRO A 150 12.16 5.35 -0.61
CA PRO A 150 11.06 6.12 -0.07
C PRO A 150 10.14 6.60 -1.20
N VAL A 151 8.84 6.47 -1.00
CA VAL A 151 7.81 7.01 -1.89
C VAL A 151 7.68 8.51 -1.64
N TYR A 152 7.69 9.29 -2.72
CA TYR A 152 7.56 10.73 -2.70
C TYR A 152 6.36 11.20 -3.50
N PHE A 153 5.85 12.39 -3.19
CA PHE A 153 4.89 13.07 -4.07
C PHE A 153 5.55 13.49 -5.40
N GLY A 154 6.86 13.72 -5.37
CA GLY A 154 7.61 14.21 -6.52
C GLY A 154 7.58 15.72 -6.68
N TYR A 155 7.04 16.42 -5.70
CA TYR A 155 7.01 17.87 -5.62
C TYR A 155 7.81 18.32 -4.40
N MET A 156 8.92 19.03 -4.63
CA MET A 156 9.91 19.35 -3.61
C MET A 156 9.31 19.99 -2.37
N ASP A 157 8.39 20.93 -2.54
CA ASP A 157 7.80 21.65 -1.43
C ASP A 157 6.76 20.79 -0.68
N ILE A 158 6.01 19.93 -1.38
CA ILE A 158 5.14 18.94 -0.73
C ILE A 158 5.99 17.94 0.05
N ASP A 159 7.04 17.38 -0.55
CA ASP A 159 7.89 16.37 0.07
C ASP A 159 8.67 16.89 1.30
N ARG A 160 8.97 18.20 1.33
CA ARG A 160 9.51 18.87 2.54
C ARG A 160 8.47 19.02 3.65
N PHE A 161 7.22 19.15 3.28
CA PHE A 161 6.10 19.43 4.16
C PHE A 161 5.48 18.15 4.70
N CYS A 162 5.28 17.17 3.85
CA CYS A 162 4.62 15.91 4.14
C CYS A 162 5.40 14.73 3.56
N LYS A 163 5.60 13.69 4.36
CA LYS A 163 6.22 12.44 3.91
C LYS A 163 5.21 11.30 4.00
N LEU A 164 5.21 10.44 3.01
CA LEU A 164 4.40 9.23 3.00
C LEU A 164 5.18 8.11 3.71
N ALA A 165 4.63 7.64 4.82
CA ALA A 165 5.17 6.49 5.55
C ALA A 165 4.60 5.19 4.99
N GLU A 166 5.28 4.07 5.21
CA GLU A 166 4.76 2.74 4.88
C GLU A 166 3.38 2.51 5.52
N GLY A 167 2.46 1.90 4.77
CA GLY A 167 1.10 1.65 5.21
C GLY A 167 0.22 2.90 5.32
N CYS A 168 0.72 4.06 4.86
CA CYS A 168 -0.02 5.32 4.87
C CYS A 168 -1.21 5.28 3.91
N VAL A 169 -2.34 5.82 4.34
CA VAL A 169 -3.50 6.09 3.49
C VAL A 169 -3.57 7.59 3.21
N LEU A 170 -3.30 7.95 1.96
CA LEU A 170 -3.40 9.31 1.43
C LEU A 170 -4.74 9.49 0.70
N LEU A 171 -5.47 10.51 1.06
CA LEU A 171 -6.64 10.98 0.33
C LEU A 171 -6.27 12.22 -0.46
N VAL A 172 -6.46 12.19 -1.78
CA VAL A 172 -6.36 13.35 -2.66
C VAL A 172 -7.76 13.67 -3.19
N ALA A 173 -8.25 14.85 -2.91
CA ALA A 173 -9.59 15.25 -3.31
C ALA A 173 -9.61 16.66 -3.92
N GLY A 174 -10.56 16.89 -4.81
CA GLY A 174 -10.75 18.20 -5.45
C GLY A 174 -12.03 18.22 -6.27
N TYR A 175 -12.40 19.39 -6.73
CA TYR A 175 -13.57 19.52 -7.61
C TYR A 175 -13.27 18.90 -8.97
N THR A 176 -14.32 18.36 -9.61
CA THR A 176 -14.23 17.77 -10.94
C THR A 176 -13.52 18.73 -11.92
N GLY A 177 -12.48 18.25 -12.58
CA GLY A 177 -11.70 19.03 -13.55
C GLY A 177 -10.53 19.82 -12.95
N VAL A 178 -10.29 19.78 -11.63
CA VAL A 178 -9.12 20.42 -11.02
C VAL A 178 -7.81 19.68 -11.33
N GLY A 179 -7.89 18.39 -11.76
CA GLY A 179 -6.75 17.58 -12.17
C GLY A 179 -6.18 16.69 -11.05
N ILE A 180 -7.04 16.09 -10.22
CA ILE A 180 -6.60 15.10 -9.21
C ILE A 180 -5.95 13.88 -9.86
N ASP A 181 -6.48 13.42 -11.00
CA ASP A 181 -5.93 12.38 -11.86
C ASP A 181 -4.54 12.75 -12.41
N MET A 182 -4.40 13.96 -12.96
CA MET A 182 -3.12 14.50 -13.43
C MET A 182 -2.09 14.54 -12.29
N PHE A 183 -2.49 14.96 -11.09
CA PHE A 183 -1.61 14.99 -9.91
C PHE A 183 -1.14 13.57 -9.57
N ALA A 184 -2.05 12.59 -9.50
CA ALA A 184 -1.71 11.20 -9.20
C ALA A 184 -0.80 10.59 -10.27
N GLN A 185 -1.06 10.82 -11.55
CA GLN A 185 -0.21 10.38 -12.67
C GLN A 185 1.20 10.95 -12.58
N ASN A 186 1.35 12.22 -12.17
CA ASN A 186 2.67 12.81 -11.95
C ASN A 186 3.38 12.22 -10.72
N VAL A 187 2.66 11.87 -9.64
CA VAL A 187 3.21 11.11 -8.50
C VAL A 187 3.73 9.75 -8.97
N VAL A 188 2.94 9.01 -9.76
CA VAL A 188 3.35 7.71 -10.34
C VAL A 188 4.61 7.89 -11.18
N ARG A 189 4.59 8.82 -12.13
CA ARG A 189 5.72 9.12 -13.04
C ARG A 189 7.03 9.39 -12.29
N HIS A 190 6.94 10.09 -11.16
CA HIS A 190 8.10 10.37 -10.33
C HIS A 190 8.64 9.12 -9.63
N ASN A 191 7.76 8.26 -9.14
CA ASN A 191 8.12 7.09 -8.34
C ASN A 191 8.60 5.90 -9.18
N ILE A 192 7.98 5.62 -10.33
CA ILE A 192 8.39 4.50 -11.20
C ILE A 192 9.83 4.67 -11.72
N LYS A 193 10.32 5.89 -11.90
CA LYS A 193 11.73 6.18 -12.26
C LYS A 193 12.71 5.87 -11.12
N ARG A 194 12.23 5.52 -9.95
CA ARG A 194 12.99 5.17 -8.73
C ARG A 194 12.78 3.74 -8.29
N ASP A 195 12.33 2.89 -9.20
CA ASP A 195 12.06 1.46 -8.95
C ASP A 195 10.98 1.21 -7.87
N VAL A 196 10.06 2.18 -7.68
CA VAL A 196 8.90 2.01 -6.80
C VAL A 196 7.82 1.23 -7.54
N ARG A 197 7.44 0.06 -7.00
CA ARG A 197 6.40 -0.81 -7.57
C ARG A 197 5.04 -0.17 -7.39
N THR A 198 4.38 0.11 -8.51
CA THR A 198 3.11 0.83 -8.53
C THR A 198 2.01 0.01 -9.15
N ILE A 199 0.84 -0.08 -8.50
CA ILE A 199 -0.40 -0.58 -9.10
C ILE A 199 -1.38 0.60 -9.21
N TYR A 200 -1.94 0.78 -10.42
CA TYR A 200 -2.90 1.84 -10.69
C TYR A 200 -4.25 1.25 -11.09
N PHE A 201 -5.23 1.37 -10.21
CA PHE A 201 -6.62 1.03 -10.48
C PHE A 201 -7.27 2.17 -11.24
N ASN A 202 -7.37 2.03 -12.56
CA ASN A 202 -7.93 3.04 -13.45
C ASN A 202 -9.40 2.73 -13.76
N LEU A 203 -10.27 3.11 -12.84
CA LEU A 203 -11.70 2.80 -12.94
C LEU A 203 -12.49 3.80 -13.81
N LYS A 204 -11.89 4.92 -14.20
CA LYS A 204 -12.49 5.96 -15.04
C LYS A 204 -12.00 5.94 -16.50
N GLU A 205 -10.70 5.85 -16.67
CA GLU A 205 -10.05 6.04 -17.97
C GLU A 205 -9.38 4.77 -18.47
N SER A 206 -9.03 4.74 -19.76
CA SER A 206 -8.22 3.65 -20.29
C SER A 206 -6.75 3.78 -19.88
N SER A 207 -6.06 2.66 -19.69
CA SER A 207 -4.62 2.62 -19.38
C SER A 207 -3.80 3.37 -20.45
N ASN A 208 -4.21 3.31 -21.71
CA ASN A 208 -3.55 4.02 -22.81
C ASN A 208 -3.67 5.55 -22.68
N THR A 209 -4.82 6.06 -22.22
CA THR A 209 -5.01 7.50 -21.97
C THR A 209 -4.05 7.96 -20.88
N ILE A 210 -3.96 7.22 -19.78
CA ILE A 210 -3.08 7.53 -18.66
C ILE A 210 -1.60 7.49 -19.08
N LEU A 211 -1.19 6.44 -19.81
CA LEU A 211 0.18 6.33 -20.34
C LEU A 211 0.53 7.48 -21.28
N ASN A 212 -0.36 7.84 -22.18
CA ASN A 212 -0.15 8.98 -23.09
C ASN A 212 0.03 10.30 -22.33
N SER A 213 -0.77 10.51 -21.27
CA SER A 213 -0.65 11.69 -20.40
C SER A 213 0.69 11.69 -19.65
N MET A 214 1.13 10.54 -19.13
CA MET A 214 2.43 10.41 -18.45
C MET A 214 3.61 10.66 -19.39
N ILE A 215 3.56 10.12 -20.62
CA ILE A 215 4.58 10.35 -21.67
C ILE A 215 4.58 11.81 -22.09
N ALA A 216 3.40 12.42 -22.29
CA ALA A 216 3.25 13.83 -22.61
C ALA A 216 3.92 14.72 -21.56
N ALA A 217 3.67 14.43 -20.28
CA ALA A 217 4.22 15.17 -19.15
C ALA A 217 5.74 15.01 -19.03
N GLU A 218 6.27 13.80 -19.24
CA GLU A 218 7.71 13.52 -19.15
C GLU A 218 8.49 14.11 -20.33
N GLY A 219 7.94 13.96 -21.54
CA GLY A 219 8.58 14.47 -22.77
C GLY A 219 8.33 15.94 -23.04
N LEU A 220 7.45 16.60 -22.27
CA LEU A 220 6.93 17.94 -22.57
C LEU A 220 6.44 18.06 -24.01
N VAL A 221 5.62 17.07 -24.43
CA VAL A 221 4.92 17.03 -25.73
C VAL A 221 3.44 17.26 -25.47
N LYS A 222 2.81 18.06 -26.32
CA LYS A 222 1.38 18.36 -26.11
C LYS A 222 0.52 17.09 -26.26
N THR A 223 -0.39 16.89 -25.34
CA THR A 223 -1.32 15.75 -25.35
C THR A 223 -2.20 15.75 -26.60
N THR A 224 -2.56 16.93 -27.12
CA THR A 224 -3.28 17.10 -28.39
C THR A 224 -2.49 16.53 -29.56
N ASP A 225 -1.20 16.79 -29.65
CA ASP A 225 -0.36 16.38 -30.76
C ASP A 225 -0.15 14.86 -30.77
N ILE A 226 -0.01 14.26 -29.56
CA ILE A 226 0.00 12.80 -29.40
C ILE A 226 -1.33 12.20 -29.85
N ARG A 227 -2.45 12.77 -29.43
CA ARG A 227 -3.80 12.27 -29.74
C ARG A 227 -4.15 12.40 -31.22
N MET A 228 -3.70 13.48 -31.85
CA MET A 228 -3.98 13.76 -33.27
C MET A 228 -2.92 13.17 -34.20
N ALA A 229 -1.90 12.49 -33.66
CA ALA A 229 -0.75 11.99 -34.40
C ALA A 229 -0.04 13.06 -35.25
N SER A 230 0.00 14.31 -34.75
CA SER A 230 0.62 15.47 -35.41
C SER A 230 2.00 15.80 -34.80
N LEU A 231 2.83 14.76 -34.64
CA LEU A 231 4.13 14.85 -33.99
C LEU A 231 5.23 15.23 -34.96
N THR A 232 6.11 16.12 -34.54
CA THR A 232 7.36 16.45 -35.23
C THR A 232 8.47 15.42 -34.94
N ASP A 233 9.54 15.42 -35.72
CA ASP A 233 10.71 14.57 -35.45
C ASP A 233 11.33 14.84 -34.08
N GLU A 234 11.24 16.08 -33.59
CA GLU A 234 11.71 16.45 -32.26
C GLU A 234 10.80 15.91 -31.15
N ASP A 235 9.49 15.92 -31.37
CA ASP A 235 8.52 15.33 -30.44
C ASP A 235 8.74 13.81 -30.33
N TRP A 236 9.00 13.14 -31.45
CA TRP A 236 9.31 11.71 -31.44
C TRP A 236 10.58 11.40 -30.61
N LYS A 237 11.62 12.22 -30.68
CA LYS A 237 12.81 12.07 -29.86
C LYS A 237 12.50 12.24 -28.37
N ARG A 238 11.71 13.25 -28.01
CA ARG A 238 11.26 13.50 -26.63
C ARG A 238 10.42 12.35 -26.08
N ILE A 239 9.48 11.83 -26.88
CA ILE A 239 8.66 10.66 -26.54
C ILE A 239 9.56 9.44 -26.31
N ALA A 240 10.54 9.19 -27.17
CA ALA A 240 11.45 8.07 -27.02
C ALA A 240 12.28 8.16 -25.73
N ILE A 241 12.78 9.36 -25.40
CA ILE A 241 13.51 9.61 -24.13
C ILE A 241 12.58 9.39 -22.93
N ALA A 242 11.35 9.91 -22.99
CA ALA A 242 10.36 9.75 -21.93
C ALA A 242 9.99 8.26 -21.71
N ALA A 243 9.72 7.53 -22.79
CA ALA A 243 9.41 6.11 -22.73
C ALA A 243 10.57 5.31 -22.11
N ASN A 244 11.80 5.57 -22.53
CA ASN A 244 12.99 4.92 -21.99
C ASN A 244 13.19 5.21 -20.48
N SER A 245 12.80 6.39 -20.01
CA SER A 245 12.87 6.72 -18.56
C SER A 245 11.93 5.88 -17.70
N PHE A 246 10.93 5.24 -18.30
CA PHE A 246 9.95 4.35 -17.63
C PHE A 246 10.27 2.86 -17.80
N GLU A 247 11.27 2.49 -18.62
CA GLU A 247 11.56 1.09 -19.00
C GLU A 247 11.85 0.19 -17.79
N GLN A 248 12.51 0.72 -16.77
CA GLN A 248 12.83 -0.01 -15.55
C GLN A 248 11.71 0.07 -14.50
N GLY A 249 10.70 0.90 -14.74
CA GLY A 249 9.62 1.14 -13.80
C GLY A 249 8.63 -0.02 -13.72
N GLN A 250 8.24 -0.37 -12.51
CA GLN A 250 7.25 -1.42 -12.25
C GLN A 250 5.87 -0.79 -12.09
N LEU A 251 5.14 -0.61 -13.19
CA LEU A 251 3.79 -0.08 -13.22
C LEU A 251 2.82 -1.12 -13.77
N ILE A 252 1.82 -1.48 -12.98
CA ILE A 252 0.72 -2.38 -13.35
C ILE A 252 -0.57 -1.57 -13.37
N PHE A 253 -1.33 -1.66 -14.46
CA PHE A 253 -2.67 -1.11 -14.56
C PHE A 253 -3.71 -2.19 -14.28
N GLU A 254 -4.66 -1.87 -13.40
CA GLU A 254 -5.86 -2.66 -13.15
C GLU A 254 -7.08 -1.91 -13.75
N PRO A 255 -7.43 -2.20 -15.01
CA PRO A 255 -8.51 -1.49 -15.70
C PRO A 255 -9.89 -1.88 -15.15
N TYR A 256 -10.87 -1.00 -15.32
CA TYR A 256 -12.24 -1.27 -14.90
C TYR A 256 -12.82 -2.54 -15.56
N ASN A 257 -13.27 -3.45 -14.73
CA ASN A 257 -14.08 -4.61 -15.12
C ASN A 257 -14.88 -5.12 -13.89
N SER A 258 -15.69 -6.16 -14.07
CA SER A 258 -16.54 -6.71 -13.00
C SER A 258 -15.79 -7.28 -11.80
N GLU A 259 -14.51 -7.56 -11.92
CA GLU A 259 -13.67 -8.05 -10.82
C GLU A 259 -12.90 -6.90 -10.16
N THR A 260 -12.22 -6.07 -10.93
CA THR A 260 -11.39 -4.97 -10.40
C THR A 260 -12.20 -3.87 -9.72
N SER A 261 -13.48 -3.72 -10.08
CA SER A 261 -14.42 -2.82 -9.40
C SER A 261 -14.90 -3.32 -8.04
N LYS A 262 -14.62 -4.59 -7.67
CA LYS A 262 -15.00 -5.10 -6.35
C LYS A 262 -14.08 -4.57 -5.26
N ALA A 263 -14.67 -4.05 -4.19
CA ALA A 263 -13.92 -3.61 -3.01
C ALA A 263 -13.04 -4.72 -2.40
N SER A 264 -13.47 -5.98 -2.48
CA SER A 264 -12.70 -7.14 -2.02
C SER A 264 -11.44 -7.40 -2.84
N TYR A 265 -11.51 -7.23 -4.17
CA TYR A 265 -10.34 -7.36 -5.05
C TYR A 265 -9.29 -6.31 -4.73
N PHE A 266 -9.71 -5.06 -4.55
CA PHE A 266 -8.84 -3.95 -4.17
C PHE A 266 -8.12 -4.20 -2.83
N ILE A 267 -8.86 -4.66 -1.81
CA ILE A 267 -8.28 -5.03 -0.50
C ILE A 267 -7.25 -6.17 -0.66
N SER A 268 -7.56 -7.18 -1.47
CA SER A 268 -6.64 -8.30 -1.72
C SER A 268 -5.37 -7.85 -2.42
N ALA A 269 -5.45 -6.91 -3.37
CA ALA A 269 -4.27 -6.34 -4.04
C ALA A 269 -3.35 -5.62 -3.05
N ILE A 270 -3.91 -4.86 -2.09
CA ILE A 270 -3.12 -4.23 -1.01
C ILE A 270 -2.48 -5.30 -0.12
N ALA A 271 -3.28 -6.29 0.33
CA ALA A 271 -2.82 -7.31 1.28
C ALA A 271 -1.72 -8.22 0.74
N ASN A 272 -1.66 -8.42 -0.58
CA ASN A 272 -0.62 -9.22 -1.23
C ASN A 272 0.79 -8.60 -1.12
N GLY A 273 0.92 -7.31 -0.81
CA GLY A 273 2.20 -6.63 -0.60
C GLY A 273 3.11 -6.58 -1.83
N ASN A 274 2.54 -6.76 -3.03
CA ASN A 274 3.30 -6.79 -4.29
C ASN A 274 3.60 -5.39 -4.83
N ALA A 275 3.11 -4.33 -4.18
CA ALA A 275 3.32 -2.95 -4.56
C ALA A 275 3.73 -2.10 -3.36
N ASP A 276 4.57 -1.10 -3.62
CA ASP A 276 4.96 -0.09 -2.63
C ASP A 276 3.91 1.02 -2.54
N ILE A 277 3.25 1.31 -3.69
CA ILE A 277 2.15 2.26 -3.78
C ILE A 277 1.02 1.70 -4.64
N ILE A 278 -0.22 1.86 -4.17
CA ILE A 278 -1.44 1.53 -4.93
C ILE A 278 -2.30 2.79 -5.03
N ILE A 279 -2.71 3.12 -6.25
CA ILE A 279 -3.59 4.26 -6.54
C ILE A 279 -4.95 3.76 -6.95
N LEU A 280 -5.99 4.30 -6.34
CA LEU A 280 -7.39 4.06 -6.71
C LEU A 280 -7.96 5.32 -7.36
N ASP A 281 -8.18 5.26 -8.64
CA ASP A 281 -8.78 6.30 -9.49
C ASP A 281 -10.08 5.80 -10.11
N ASP A 282 -11.27 6.07 -9.53
CA ASP A 282 -11.53 6.77 -8.27
C ASP A 282 -12.29 5.86 -7.27
N LEU A 283 -12.47 6.38 -6.05
CA LEU A 283 -13.18 5.66 -5.00
C LEU A 283 -14.65 5.36 -5.34
N ASP A 284 -15.32 6.24 -6.08
CA ASP A 284 -16.71 6.05 -6.49
C ASP A 284 -16.89 4.94 -7.55
N GLY A 285 -15.80 4.56 -8.22
CA GLY A 285 -15.78 3.44 -9.17
C GLY A 285 -15.79 2.06 -8.51
N LEU A 286 -15.58 1.97 -7.18
CA LEU A 286 -15.64 0.71 -6.46
C LEU A 286 -17.08 0.36 -6.03
N ASP A 287 -17.43 -0.90 -6.19
CA ASP A 287 -18.66 -1.48 -5.63
C ASP A 287 -18.48 -1.75 -4.13
N ILE A 288 -18.78 -0.74 -3.32
CA ILE A 288 -18.65 -0.80 -1.85
C ILE A 288 -20.01 -1.06 -1.18
N GLY A 289 -21.12 -0.75 -1.86
CA GLY A 289 -22.46 -0.81 -1.30
C GLY A 289 -22.85 0.43 -0.48
N ASP A 290 -23.52 0.24 0.65
CA ASP A 290 -24.04 1.33 1.49
C ASP A 290 -23.01 1.96 2.44
N THR A 291 -23.41 2.95 3.23
CA THR A 291 -22.54 3.65 4.20
C THR A 291 -21.98 2.71 5.29
N SER A 292 -22.70 1.65 5.68
CA SER A 292 -22.20 0.66 6.64
C SER A 292 -21.08 -0.17 6.03
N SER A 293 -21.26 -0.58 4.79
CA SER A 293 -20.25 -1.26 3.97
C SER A 293 -19.02 -0.41 3.73
N LEU A 294 -19.19 0.91 3.51
CA LEU A 294 -18.07 1.86 3.37
C LEU A 294 -17.18 1.88 4.63
N ASN A 295 -17.76 1.98 5.82
CA ASN A 295 -16.96 1.95 7.04
C ASN A 295 -16.20 0.61 7.17
N SER A 296 -16.85 -0.51 6.90
CA SER A 296 -16.21 -1.84 6.93
C SER A 296 -15.08 -1.94 5.93
N PHE A 297 -15.29 -1.45 4.70
CA PHE A 297 -14.26 -1.36 3.66
C PHE A 297 -13.06 -0.55 4.13
N LEU A 298 -13.27 0.66 4.66
CA LEU A 298 -12.19 1.55 5.08
C LEU A 298 -11.37 0.97 6.27
N TYR A 299 -12.02 0.25 7.21
CA TYR A 299 -11.31 -0.48 8.26
C TYR A 299 -10.42 -1.58 7.69
N LYS A 300 -10.95 -2.37 6.74
CA LYS A 300 -10.19 -3.43 6.07
C LYS A 300 -9.04 -2.88 5.24
N LEU A 301 -9.28 -1.80 4.49
CA LEU A 301 -8.28 -1.10 3.71
C LEU A 301 -7.12 -0.65 4.59
N ARG A 302 -7.42 0.05 5.70
CA ARG A 302 -6.41 0.51 6.63
C ARG A 302 -5.63 -0.65 7.26
N GLY A 303 -6.33 -1.72 7.64
CA GLY A 303 -5.69 -2.94 8.16
C GLY A 303 -4.74 -3.57 7.15
N ALA A 304 -5.18 -3.71 5.89
CA ALA A 304 -4.37 -4.27 4.82
C ALA A 304 -3.14 -3.39 4.51
N ALA A 305 -3.32 -2.06 4.40
CA ALA A 305 -2.23 -1.12 4.16
C ALA A 305 -1.15 -1.19 5.27
N ASN A 306 -1.57 -1.13 6.54
CA ASN A 306 -0.65 -1.23 7.67
C ASN A 306 0.10 -2.57 7.72
N GLN A 307 -0.56 -3.67 7.34
CA GLN A 307 0.03 -5.00 7.38
C GLN A 307 1.03 -5.24 6.25
N SER A 308 0.72 -4.77 5.04
CA SER A 308 1.58 -4.94 3.85
C SER A 308 2.68 -3.89 3.75
N GLY A 309 2.57 -2.76 4.47
CA GLY A 309 3.42 -1.59 4.29
C GLY A 309 3.10 -0.77 3.03
N THR A 310 2.11 -1.19 2.23
CA THR A 310 1.73 -0.53 0.97
C THR A 310 1.11 0.83 1.23
N ILE A 311 1.57 1.86 0.55
CA ILE A 311 0.96 3.19 0.55
C ILE A 311 -0.26 3.16 -0.35
N VAL A 312 -1.41 3.59 0.17
CA VAL A 312 -2.67 3.62 -0.59
C VAL A 312 -3.07 5.07 -0.86
N VAL A 313 -3.25 5.41 -2.13
CA VAL A 313 -3.73 6.73 -2.57
C VAL A 313 -5.17 6.59 -3.07
N LEU A 314 -6.08 7.30 -2.43
CA LEU A 314 -7.50 7.36 -2.81
C LEU A 314 -7.77 8.68 -3.50
N LEU A 315 -8.24 8.65 -4.74
CA LEU A 315 -8.68 9.84 -5.47
C LEU A 315 -10.20 10.00 -5.30
N VAL A 316 -10.62 11.21 -5.00
CA VAL A 316 -12.03 11.51 -4.72
C VAL A 316 -12.46 12.82 -5.36
N ASP A 317 -13.42 12.74 -6.28
CA ASP A 317 -14.08 13.92 -6.82
C ASP A 317 -15.06 14.51 -5.81
N LEU A 318 -15.03 15.83 -5.70
CA LEU A 318 -15.94 16.62 -4.88
C LEU A 318 -16.97 17.34 -5.74
N GLU A 319 -18.16 17.48 -5.19
CA GLU A 319 -19.19 18.35 -5.72
C GLU A 319 -19.09 19.74 -5.10
N GLU A 320 -19.27 20.77 -5.91
CA GLU A 320 -19.29 22.14 -5.40
C GLU A 320 -20.51 22.38 -4.49
N ASN A 321 -20.26 23.08 -3.40
CA ASN A 321 -21.35 23.61 -2.59
C ASN A 321 -21.62 25.07 -2.98
N PRO A 322 -22.67 25.37 -3.75
CA PRO A 322 -22.94 26.72 -4.26
C PRO A 322 -23.28 27.74 -3.16
N LYS A 323 -23.55 27.27 -1.94
CA LYS A 323 -23.91 28.15 -0.79
C LYS A 323 -22.69 28.63 -0.03
N ARG A 324 -21.48 28.15 -0.32
CA ARG A 324 -20.26 28.57 0.37
C ARG A 324 -19.62 29.77 -0.31
N MET A 325 -19.26 30.77 0.50
CA MET A 325 -18.50 31.95 0.03
C MET A 325 -17.03 31.58 -0.26
N ASP A 326 -16.42 30.77 0.59
CA ASP A 326 -15.08 30.19 0.35
C ASP A 326 -15.27 28.83 -0.28
N LYS A 327 -14.84 28.69 -1.53
CA LYS A 327 -14.99 27.49 -2.34
C LYS A 327 -13.90 26.45 -2.07
N ARG A 328 -12.86 26.76 -1.28
CA ARG A 328 -11.80 25.81 -0.96
C ARG A 328 -12.37 24.57 -0.26
N PRO A 329 -11.98 23.35 -0.68
CA PRO A 329 -12.41 22.12 0.00
C PRO A 329 -11.98 22.09 1.45
N MET A 330 -12.76 21.45 2.32
CA MET A 330 -12.50 21.34 3.75
C MET A 330 -12.71 19.92 4.28
N LEU A 331 -12.05 19.59 5.40
CA LEU A 331 -12.22 18.29 6.08
C LEU A 331 -13.67 18.04 6.54
N THR A 332 -14.47 19.10 6.69
CA THR A 332 -15.89 19.06 7.08
C THR A 332 -16.84 18.77 5.91
N ASP A 333 -16.35 18.77 4.67
CA ASP A 333 -17.19 18.43 3.51
C ASP A 333 -17.76 17.01 3.69
N PRO A 334 -19.07 16.78 3.43
CA PRO A 334 -19.76 15.58 3.86
C PRO A 334 -19.14 14.27 3.37
N LYS A 335 -18.61 14.24 2.14
CA LYS A 335 -17.94 13.09 1.57
C LYS A 335 -16.59 12.85 2.24
N ILE A 336 -15.81 13.91 2.45
CA ILE A 336 -14.48 13.86 3.05
C ILE A 336 -14.54 13.49 4.53
N ASN A 337 -15.47 14.07 5.29
CA ASN A 337 -15.60 13.83 6.72
C ASN A 337 -15.75 12.33 7.06
N LYS A 338 -16.46 11.56 6.20
CA LYS A 338 -16.59 10.10 6.36
C LYS A 338 -15.27 9.36 6.17
N LEU A 339 -14.37 9.87 5.33
CA LEU A 339 -13.10 9.24 4.96
C LEU A 339 -11.94 9.67 5.88
N THR A 340 -11.98 10.89 6.39
CA THR A 340 -10.87 11.56 7.09
C THR A 340 -10.30 10.75 8.26
N LYS A 341 -11.14 10.04 9.03
CA LYS A 341 -10.68 9.26 10.18
C LYS A 341 -9.83 8.04 9.79
N PHE A 342 -9.93 7.57 8.55
CA PHE A 342 -9.19 6.41 8.04
C PHE A 342 -7.94 6.78 7.26
N CYS A 343 -7.77 8.05 6.90
CA CYS A 343 -6.63 8.55 6.15
C CYS A 343 -5.60 9.19 7.08
N ASP A 344 -4.31 8.99 6.79
CA ASP A 344 -3.20 9.61 7.53
C ASP A 344 -2.91 10.99 7.01
N VAL A 345 -3.03 11.15 5.69
CA VAL A 345 -2.84 12.41 4.99
C VAL A 345 -4.10 12.71 4.19
N VAL A 346 -4.56 13.95 4.26
CA VAL A 346 -5.65 14.48 3.41
C VAL A 346 -5.13 15.71 2.71
N GLN A 347 -5.12 15.64 1.40
CA GLN A 347 -4.69 16.71 0.51
C GLN A 347 -5.84 17.11 -0.40
N PHE A 348 -6.08 18.41 -0.48
CA PHE A 348 -7.00 18.97 -1.48
C PHE A 348 -6.23 19.63 -2.59
N LEU A 349 -6.79 19.55 -3.79
CA LEU A 349 -6.37 20.34 -4.93
C LEU A 349 -7.42 21.37 -5.24
N TYR A 350 -6.99 22.61 -5.47
CA TYR A 350 -7.88 23.74 -5.69
C TYR A 350 -7.29 24.77 -6.64
N HIS A 351 -8.13 25.35 -7.48
CA HIS A 351 -7.82 26.55 -8.25
C HIS A 351 -8.61 27.72 -7.69
N ASP A 352 -7.96 28.80 -7.38
CA ASP A 352 -8.64 30.03 -6.91
C ASP A 352 -9.51 30.66 -8.01
N THR A 353 -9.10 30.42 -9.28
CA THR A 353 -9.80 30.89 -10.49
C THR A 353 -10.65 29.79 -11.13
N TYR A 354 -11.22 28.89 -10.33
CA TYR A 354 -12.02 27.77 -10.86
C TYR A 354 -13.21 28.24 -11.74
N ASP A 355 -13.76 29.43 -11.48
CA ASP A 355 -14.83 30.00 -12.28
C ASP A 355 -14.35 30.72 -13.57
N ASP A 356 -13.05 31.02 -13.69
CA ASP A 356 -12.49 31.71 -14.86
C ASP A 356 -12.12 30.72 -15.97
N TYR A 357 -13.07 29.92 -16.42
CA TYR A 357 -12.95 29.09 -17.61
C TYR A 357 -12.62 29.87 -18.90
N LEU A 358 -12.64 31.17 -18.84
CA LEU A 358 -12.46 32.05 -19.99
C LEU A 358 -11.01 32.56 -20.16
N GLU A 359 -10.13 32.36 -19.18
CA GLU A 359 -8.72 32.69 -19.39
C GLU A 359 -8.00 31.54 -20.09
N SER A 360 -7.59 31.81 -21.33
CA SER A 360 -6.88 30.90 -22.24
C SER A 360 -5.44 30.58 -21.82
N SER A 361 -5.09 30.70 -20.56
CA SER A 361 -3.76 30.37 -20.07
C SER A 361 -3.57 28.86 -20.00
N ASP A 362 -2.56 28.37 -20.72
CA ASP A 362 -2.13 26.97 -20.71
C ASP A 362 -1.49 26.55 -19.37
N THR A 363 -1.13 27.53 -18.54
CA THR A 363 -0.53 27.33 -17.23
C THR A 363 -1.42 27.94 -16.15
N LYS A 364 -1.80 27.10 -15.15
CA LYS A 364 -2.58 27.53 -14.00
C LYS A 364 -1.81 27.32 -12.71
N ILE A 365 -2.10 28.14 -11.70
CA ILE A 365 -1.61 27.89 -10.34
C ILE A 365 -2.57 26.89 -9.66
N LEU A 366 -2.03 25.77 -9.20
CA LEU A 366 -2.74 24.73 -8.49
C LEU A 366 -2.33 24.80 -7.02
N GLU A 367 -3.28 25.02 -6.13
CA GLU A 367 -3.07 24.93 -4.69
C GLU A 367 -3.16 23.45 -4.25
N ALA A 368 -2.10 22.91 -3.68
CA ALA A 368 -2.07 21.64 -2.98
C ALA A 368 -2.20 21.91 -1.48
N ILE A 369 -3.41 21.74 -0.94
CA ILE A 369 -3.75 22.05 0.45
C ILE A 369 -3.61 20.79 1.30
N ILE A 370 -2.58 20.69 2.12
CA ILE A 370 -2.40 19.60 3.08
C ILE A 370 -3.22 19.93 4.32
N ALA A 371 -4.43 19.33 4.39
CA ALA A 371 -5.40 19.64 5.45
C ALA A 371 -5.27 18.71 6.66
N LYS A 372 -4.68 17.52 6.48
CA LYS A 372 -4.38 16.57 7.54
C LYS A 372 -3.05 15.90 7.23
N ASN A 373 -2.20 15.74 8.24
CA ASN A 373 -0.88 15.12 8.09
C ASN A 373 -0.43 14.49 9.41
N TYR A 374 -0.54 13.17 9.51
CA TYR A 374 -0.11 12.45 10.71
C TYR A 374 1.41 12.24 10.78
N SER A 375 2.14 12.39 9.69
CA SER A 375 3.58 12.13 9.71
C SER A 375 4.35 13.13 10.59
N ASN A 376 3.94 14.41 10.62
CA ASN A 376 4.59 15.46 11.39
C ASN A 376 3.65 16.56 11.90
N GLY A 377 2.34 16.42 11.68
CA GLY A 377 1.30 17.38 12.09
C GLY A 377 1.27 18.70 11.33
N LYS A 378 2.16 18.92 10.36
CA LYS A 378 2.20 20.16 9.59
C LYS A 378 1.09 20.18 8.54
N VAL A 379 0.30 21.24 8.54
CA VAL A 379 -0.74 21.53 7.55
C VAL A 379 -0.47 22.87 6.87
N GLY A 380 -0.92 23.03 5.64
CA GLY A 380 -0.68 24.27 4.88
C GLY A 380 -0.91 24.08 3.38
N THR A 381 -0.63 25.11 2.62
CA THR A 381 -0.83 25.14 1.16
C THR A 381 0.50 25.30 0.45
N VAL A 382 0.69 24.48 -0.59
CA VAL A 382 1.81 24.56 -1.53
C VAL A 382 1.23 24.93 -2.91
N GLU A 383 1.83 25.92 -3.56
CA GLU A 383 1.48 26.29 -4.92
C GLU A 383 2.29 25.48 -5.93
N LEU A 384 1.62 24.95 -6.94
CA LEU A 384 2.20 24.19 -8.03
C LEU A 384 1.82 24.85 -9.37
N ALA A 385 2.64 24.66 -10.39
CA ALA A 385 2.31 25.05 -11.76
C ALA A 385 1.67 23.87 -12.49
N GLN A 386 0.44 24.01 -12.94
CA GLN A 386 -0.25 23.04 -13.78
C GLN A 386 -0.15 23.44 -15.24
N LEU A 387 0.45 22.58 -16.07
CA LEU A 387 0.68 22.76 -17.50
C LEU A 387 -0.34 21.89 -18.26
N LEU A 388 -1.51 22.44 -18.56
CA LEU A 388 -2.67 21.69 -19.06
C LEU A 388 -2.38 20.97 -20.38
N SER A 389 -1.78 21.66 -21.37
CA SER A 389 -1.47 21.05 -22.68
C SER A 389 -0.50 19.86 -22.60
N TYR A 390 0.27 19.76 -21.54
CA TYR A 390 1.27 18.71 -21.34
C TYR A 390 0.88 17.66 -20.31
N SER A 391 -0.31 17.74 -19.71
CA SER A 391 -0.71 16.93 -18.56
C SER A 391 0.33 16.92 -17.43
N ALA A 392 1.05 18.00 -17.25
CA ALA A 392 2.16 18.10 -16.30
C ALA A 392 1.83 19.03 -15.13
N ILE A 393 2.31 18.65 -13.94
CA ILE A 393 2.33 19.51 -12.77
C ILE A 393 3.80 19.61 -12.32
N ALA A 394 4.26 20.83 -12.05
CA ALA A 394 5.63 21.13 -11.66
C ALA A 394 5.67 21.98 -10.38
N ASN A 395 6.84 22.01 -9.74
CA ASN A 395 7.06 22.95 -8.65
C ASN A 395 6.91 24.39 -9.19
N PHE A 396 6.26 25.23 -8.38
CA PHE A 396 6.09 26.63 -8.72
C PHE A 396 7.17 27.45 -8.00
N GLU A 397 8.19 27.88 -8.73
CA GLU A 397 9.18 28.83 -8.20
C GLU A 397 8.63 30.24 -8.40
N ARG A 398 8.12 30.85 -7.34
CA ARG A 398 8.00 32.32 -7.35
C ARG A 398 9.42 32.88 -7.50
N ARG A 399 9.75 33.50 -8.64
CA ARG A 399 10.88 34.43 -8.66
C ARG A 399 10.60 35.41 -7.51
N GLU A 400 11.47 35.43 -6.51
CA GLU A 400 11.45 36.48 -5.50
C GLU A 400 11.62 37.80 -6.27
N GLU A 401 10.50 38.43 -6.63
CA GLU A 401 10.49 39.90 -6.64
C GLU A 401 10.97 40.23 -5.25
N THR A 402 12.16 40.81 -5.15
CA THR A 402 12.82 41.23 -3.91
C THR A 402 11.72 41.65 -2.92
N LYS A 403 11.42 40.77 -1.97
CA LYS A 403 10.45 41.08 -0.91
C LYS A 403 11.00 42.34 -0.31
N LYS A 404 10.42 43.49 -0.68
CA LYS A 404 10.59 44.70 0.11
C LYS A 404 10.17 44.28 1.49
N ASP A 405 11.14 44.28 2.40
CA ASP A 405 10.94 43.89 3.78
C ASP A 405 9.64 44.55 4.23
N PRO A 406 8.58 43.82 4.64
CA PRO A 406 7.32 44.43 5.08
C PRO A 406 7.54 45.45 6.22
N PHE A 407 8.69 45.36 6.87
CA PHE A 407 9.11 46.24 7.93
C PHE A 407 9.91 47.49 7.44
N GLU A 408 10.30 47.58 6.15
CA GLU A 408 10.95 48.78 5.61
C GLU A 408 10.09 50.03 5.78
N LYS A 409 8.76 49.88 5.89
CA LYS A 409 7.81 50.94 6.24
C LYS A 409 7.87 51.41 7.72
N TYR A 410 8.55 50.62 8.58
CA TYR A 410 8.57 50.86 10.03
C TYR A 410 9.99 50.72 10.60
N PRO A 411 10.92 51.61 10.25
CA PRO A 411 12.32 51.51 10.67
C PRO A 411 12.53 51.46 12.19
N GLY A 412 11.59 52.02 12.96
CA GLY A 412 11.63 51.95 14.43
C GLY A 412 11.35 50.55 15.02
N LEU A 413 10.64 49.67 14.29
CA LEU A 413 10.36 48.30 14.72
C LEU A 413 11.57 47.39 14.54
N ILE A 414 12.38 47.63 13.49
CA ILE A 414 13.61 46.86 13.22
C ILE A 414 14.66 47.15 14.30
N ALA A 415 14.77 48.39 14.74
CA ALA A 415 15.69 48.77 15.82
C ALA A 415 15.33 48.10 17.14
N GLY A 416 14.00 48.07 17.47
CA GLY A 416 13.49 47.39 18.68
C GLY A 416 13.68 45.87 18.67
N ALA A 417 13.44 45.22 17.55
CA ALA A 417 13.61 43.75 17.39
C ALA A 417 15.08 43.33 17.47
N LYS A 418 16.00 44.09 16.85
CA LYS A 418 17.45 43.85 16.99
C LYS A 418 17.92 43.97 18.42
N THR A 419 17.46 44.98 19.14
CA THR A 419 17.82 45.19 20.56
C THR A 419 17.32 44.01 21.42
N LEU A 420 16.16 43.44 21.13
CA LEU A 420 15.62 42.27 21.83
C LEU A 420 16.41 40.98 21.56
N ILE A 421 16.83 40.78 20.31
CA ILE A 421 17.66 39.63 19.91
C ILE A 421 19.04 39.73 20.56
N ASP A 422 19.69 40.91 20.52
CA ASP A 422 20.99 41.15 21.15
C ASP A 422 20.95 41.01 22.69
N CYS A 423 19.78 41.21 23.32
CA CYS A 423 19.60 40.95 24.74
C CYS A 423 19.40 39.46 25.04
N LEU A 424 18.77 38.69 24.16
CA LEU A 424 18.54 37.24 24.33
C LEU A 424 19.82 36.42 24.06
N GLU A 425 20.71 36.90 23.21
CA GLU A 425 22.01 36.25 22.95
C GLU A 425 23.06 36.48 24.07
N LYS A 426 22.76 37.39 25.01
CA LYS A 426 23.62 37.73 26.17
C LYS A 426 23.14 37.10 27.48
N LEU A 427 22.02 36.36 27.47
CA LEU A 427 21.50 35.56 28.56
C LEU A 427 21.82 34.07 28.32
#